data_37cad330b1443afbdedd4340ccbad5e5
#
_entry.id   37cad330b1443afbdedd4340ccbad5e5
#
_cell.length_a   1.000
_cell.length_b   1.000
_cell.length_c   1.000
_cell.angle_alpha   90.00
_cell.angle_beta   90.00
_cell.angle_gamma   90.00
#
_symmetry.space_group_name_H-M   'P 1'
#
loop_
_entity.id
_entity.type
_entity.pdbx_description
1 polymer ?
#
loop_
_entity_poly.entity_id
_entity_poly.type
_entity_poly.pdbx_seq_one_letter_code
_entity_poly.pdbx_strand_id
1 'polypeptide(L)'
;HGSGKWLHLTAETTLAITCWLDAANLTDGLILRGIKPGGHITSSLCESRIPRIYKSLAKRAGFEENVVSGISGHSMRVGGAQDLLGLGASLPQIVTKGGWSKTDTVMRYVERSSSNHWHIELPTIRT
;
A
#
# COMPACT_ATOMS: atom_id res chain seq x y z
N HIS A 1 -6.30 -21.09 -13.99
CA HIS A 1 -6.79 -20.97 -12.61
C HIS A 1 -5.72 -20.24 -11.80
N GLY A 2 -5.87 -18.92 -11.60
CA GLY A 2 -5.02 -18.17 -10.70
C GLY A 2 -5.26 -18.64 -9.26
N SER A 3 -4.20 -18.99 -8.52
CA SER A 3 -4.28 -19.23 -7.10
C SER A 3 -4.63 -17.91 -6.41
N GLY A 4 -5.89 -17.70 -6.10
CA GLY A 4 -6.34 -16.53 -5.34
C GLY A 4 -5.63 -16.50 -3.98
N LYS A 5 -5.16 -15.32 -3.58
CA LYS A 5 -4.63 -15.10 -2.24
C LYS A 5 -5.68 -14.37 -1.41
N TRP A 6 -5.90 -14.85 -0.20
CA TRP A 6 -6.73 -14.14 0.77
C TRP A 6 -5.90 -13.03 1.42
N LEU A 7 -6.42 -11.82 1.42
CA LEU A 7 -5.84 -10.67 2.12
C LEU A 7 -6.88 -10.13 3.10
N HIS A 8 -6.45 -9.89 4.33
CA HIS A 8 -7.30 -9.27 5.33
C HIS A 8 -7.24 -7.75 5.19
N LEU A 9 -8.41 -7.13 5.08
CA LEU A 9 -8.55 -5.69 5.02
C LEU A 9 -8.90 -5.13 6.41
N THR A 10 -8.52 -3.89 6.66
CA THR A 10 -9.00 -3.16 7.83
C THR A 10 -10.47 -2.82 7.68
N ALA A 11 -11.17 -2.57 8.81
CA ALA A 11 -12.56 -2.15 8.78
C ALA A 11 -12.78 -0.88 7.95
N GLU A 12 -11.87 0.09 8.04
CA GLU A 12 -11.90 1.34 7.25
C GLU A 12 -11.77 1.06 5.75
N THR A 13 -10.83 0.19 5.34
CA THR A 13 -10.64 -0.17 3.94
C THR A 13 -11.88 -0.90 3.40
N THR A 14 -12.44 -1.81 4.20
CA THR A 14 -13.66 -2.53 3.83
C THR A 14 -14.83 -1.56 3.63
N LEU A 15 -15.01 -0.62 4.54
CA LEU A 15 -16.05 0.41 4.44
C LEU A 15 -15.86 1.26 3.18
N ALA A 16 -14.64 1.73 2.91
CA ALA A 16 -14.34 2.54 1.73
C ALA A 16 -14.65 1.78 0.42
N ILE A 17 -14.30 0.49 0.36
CA ILE A 17 -14.62 -0.36 -0.79
C ILE A 17 -16.15 -0.52 -0.94
N THR A 18 -16.87 -0.79 0.14
CA THR A 18 -18.33 -0.94 0.12
C THR A 18 -19.01 0.34 -0.37
N CYS A 19 -18.63 1.50 0.18
CA CYS A 19 -19.15 2.79 -0.27
C CYS A 19 -18.85 3.04 -1.77
N TRP A 20 -17.68 2.65 -2.24
CA TRP A 20 -17.35 2.76 -3.67
C TRP A 20 -18.22 1.85 -4.54
N LEU A 21 -18.38 0.58 -4.15
CA LEU A 21 -19.22 -0.38 -4.89
C LEU A 21 -20.66 0.12 -5.03
N ASP A 22 -21.23 0.63 -3.93
CA ASP A 22 -22.57 1.19 -3.90
C ASP A 22 -22.68 2.44 -4.77
N ALA A 23 -21.78 3.42 -4.59
CA ALA A 23 -21.79 4.67 -5.35
C ALA A 23 -21.59 4.46 -6.87
N ALA A 24 -20.81 3.45 -7.24
CA ALA A 24 -20.52 3.10 -8.63
C ALA A 24 -21.50 2.06 -9.20
N ASN A 25 -22.45 1.56 -8.39
CA ASN A 25 -23.40 0.51 -8.74
C ASN A 25 -22.71 -0.73 -9.34
N LEU A 26 -21.65 -1.20 -8.67
CA LEU A 26 -20.86 -2.33 -9.11
C LEU A 26 -21.29 -3.63 -8.43
N THR A 27 -21.73 -4.59 -9.22
CA THR A 27 -22.15 -5.92 -8.76
C THR A 27 -21.15 -7.02 -9.09
N ASP A 28 -20.27 -6.78 -10.07
CA ASP A 28 -19.28 -7.76 -10.54
C ASP A 28 -18.05 -7.10 -11.16
N GLY A 29 -17.04 -7.93 -11.50
CA GLY A 29 -15.85 -7.51 -12.21
C GLY A 29 -14.79 -6.87 -11.31
N LEU A 30 -13.95 -6.02 -11.90
CA LEU A 30 -12.86 -5.37 -11.18
C LEU A 30 -13.37 -4.25 -10.27
N ILE A 31 -12.88 -4.22 -9.05
CA ILE A 31 -13.23 -3.20 -8.04
C ILE A 31 -12.66 -1.83 -8.43
N LEU A 32 -11.38 -1.79 -8.81
CA LEU A 32 -10.73 -0.54 -9.18
C LEU A 32 -10.99 -0.21 -10.64
N ARG A 33 -11.67 0.89 -10.88
CA ARG A 33 -12.05 1.37 -12.21
C ARG A 33 -11.68 2.83 -12.40
N GLY A 34 -11.49 3.23 -13.65
CA GLY A 34 -11.26 4.62 -13.99
C GLY A 34 -12.57 5.39 -14.08
N ILE A 35 -12.50 6.69 -13.75
CA ILE A 35 -13.60 7.63 -13.96
C ILE A 35 -13.18 8.60 -15.05
N LYS A 36 -13.98 8.69 -16.13
CA LYS A 36 -13.78 9.66 -17.21
C LYS A 36 -14.43 11.01 -16.86
N PRO A 37 -14.04 12.09 -17.54
CA PRO A 37 -14.80 13.33 -17.49
C PRO A 37 -16.29 13.06 -17.77
N GLY A 38 -17.18 13.68 -16.99
CA GLY A 38 -18.61 13.39 -17.06
C GLY A 38 -19.09 12.24 -16.17
N GLY A 39 -18.19 11.62 -15.37
CA GLY A 39 -18.56 10.61 -14.38
C GLY A 39 -18.70 9.18 -14.91
N HIS A 40 -18.39 8.95 -16.19
CA HIS A 40 -18.46 7.60 -16.76
C HIS A 40 -17.41 6.68 -16.16
N ILE A 41 -17.85 5.55 -15.59
CA ILE A 41 -16.99 4.54 -14.95
C ILE A 41 -16.57 3.51 -16.01
N THR A 42 -15.27 3.24 -16.10
CA THR A 42 -14.69 2.24 -17.03
C THR A 42 -14.71 0.85 -16.42
N SER A 43 -14.50 -0.19 -17.23
CA SER A 43 -14.44 -1.58 -16.75
C SER A 43 -13.19 -1.91 -15.93
N SER A 44 -12.13 -1.10 -16.03
CA SER A 44 -10.86 -1.31 -15.33
C SER A 44 -10.14 0.00 -15.07
N LEU A 45 -9.19 0.01 -14.13
CA LEU A 45 -8.22 1.07 -13.95
C LEU A 45 -6.93 0.70 -14.68
N CYS A 46 -6.46 1.58 -15.57
CA CYS A 46 -5.17 1.40 -16.22
C CYS A 46 -4.02 1.56 -15.20
N GLU A 47 -3.10 0.62 -15.17
CA GLU A 47 -1.96 0.61 -14.24
C GLU A 47 -1.11 1.89 -14.31
N SER A 48 -0.95 2.47 -15.50
CA SER A 48 -0.21 3.73 -15.69
C SER A 48 -0.85 4.94 -15.00
N ARG A 49 -2.12 4.83 -14.58
CA ARG A 49 -2.82 5.88 -13.82
C ARG A 49 -2.51 5.83 -12.33
N ILE A 50 -2.11 4.69 -11.77
CA ILE A 50 -1.86 4.52 -10.34
C ILE A 50 -0.84 5.54 -9.81
N PRO A 51 0.35 5.72 -10.41
CA PRO A 51 1.30 6.73 -9.96
C PRO A 51 0.73 8.16 -9.98
N ARG A 52 -0.10 8.47 -10.98
CA ARG A 52 -0.74 9.79 -11.10
C ARG A 52 -1.75 10.04 -9.98
N ILE A 53 -2.52 9.01 -9.61
CA ILE A 53 -3.45 9.08 -8.49
C ILE A 53 -2.69 9.34 -7.19
N TYR A 54 -1.62 8.58 -6.92
CA TYR A 54 -0.79 8.77 -5.72
C TYR A 54 -0.16 10.16 -5.67
N LYS A 55 0.37 10.65 -6.79
CA LYS A 55 0.93 12.01 -6.88
C LYS A 55 -0.15 13.08 -6.61
N SER A 56 -1.33 12.91 -7.15
CA SER A 56 -2.45 13.82 -6.91
C SER A 56 -2.86 13.85 -5.44
N LEU A 57 -2.94 12.67 -4.80
CA LEU A 57 -3.26 12.57 -3.37
C LEU A 57 -2.18 13.21 -2.51
N ALA A 58 -0.91 12.99 -2.81
CA ALA A 58 0.22 13.59 -2.09
C ALA A 58 0.21 15.14 -2.21
N LYS A 59 -0.04 15.68 -3.42
CA LYS A 59 -0.21 17.13 -3.60
C LYS A 59 -1.35 17.70 -2.76
N ARG A 60 -2.49 17.03 -2.75
CA ARG A 60 -3.64 17.44 -1.92
C ARG A 60 -3.36 17.35 -0.43
N ALA A 61 -2.50 16.41 0.00
CA ALA A 61 -2.04 16.27 1.38
C ALA A 61 -0.93 17.28 1.76
N GLY A 62 -0.50 18.15 0.84
CA GLY A 62 0.49 19.21 1.10
C GLY A 62 1.94 18.75 1.06
N PHE A 63 2.24 17.61 0.46
CA PHE A 63 3.64 17.18 0.28
C PHE A 63 4.36 18.08 -0.73
N GLU A 64 5.64 18.33 -0.47
CA GLU A 64 6.50 19.12 -1.36
C GLU A 64 6.70 18.44 -2.73
N GLU A 65 6.94 19.24 -3.77
CA GLU A 65 7.03 18.76 -5.15
C GLU A 65 8.18 17.76 -5.37
N ASN A 66 9.29 17.90 -4.64
CA ASN A 66 10.40 16.95 -4.66
C ASN A 66 9.96 15.55 -4.19
N VAL A 67 9.15 15.46 -3.12
CA VAL A 67 8.56 14.21 -2.63
C VAL A 67 7.55 13.66 -3.63
N VAL A 68 6.64 14.51 -4.11
CA VAL A 68 5.60 14.12 -5.08
C VAL A 68 6.22 13.57 -6.36
N SER A 69 7.28 14.21 -6.88
CA SER A 69 7.95 13.76 -8.12
C SER A 69 8.51 12.35 -8.00
N GLY A 70 9.01 11.96 -6.81
CA GLY A 70 9.56 10.64 -6.52
C GLY A 70 8.53 9.52 -6.35
N ILE A 71 7.23 9.85 -6.22
CA ILE A 71 6.19 8.84 -6.03
C ILE A 71 5.99 7.99 -7.29
N SER A 72 5.97 6.68 -7.10
CA SER A 72 5.74 5.66 -8.14
C SER A 72 4.57 4.76 -7.78
N GLY A 73 4.21 3.83 -8.67
CA GLY A 73 3.19 2.80 -8.39
C GLY A 73 3.54 1.85 -7.24
N HIS A 74 4.82 1.73 -6.90
CA HIS A 74 5.29 0.89 -5.80
C HIS A 74 5.44 1.63 -4.46
N SER A 75 5.35 2.96 -4.45
CA SER A 75 5.63 3.75 -3.23
C SER A 75 4.78 3.34 -2.03
N MET A 76 3.50 3.09 -2.23
CA MET A 76 2.62 2.65 -1.13
C MET A 76 2.97 1.26 -0.60
N ARG A 77 3.45 0.35 -1.47
CA ARG A 77 3.90 -0.98 -1.03
C ARG A 77 5.19 -0.90 -0.24
N VAL A 78 6.12 -0.07 -0.68
CA VAL A 78 7.40 0.17 0.02
C VAL A 78 7.14 0.82 1.38
N GLY A 79 6.36 1.90 1.41
CA GLY A 79 5.98 2.59 2.63
C GLY A 79 5.26 1.66 3.61
N GLY A 80 4.27 0.90 3.16
CA GLY A 80 3.55 -0.04 4.00
C GLY A 80 4.44 -1.15 4.60
N ALA A 81 5.46 -1.62 3.88
CA ALA A 81 6.44 -2.56 4.44
C ALA A 81 7.31 -1.92 5.53
N GLN A 82 7.73 -0.67 5.30
CA GLN A 82 8.52 0.10 6.26
C GLN A 82 7.71 0.45 7.52
N ASP A 83 6.45 0.84 7.35
CA ASP A 83 5.53 1.13 8.46
C ASP A 83 5.30 -0.11 9.33
N LEU A 84 5.05 -1.27 8.70
CA LEU A 84 4.90 -2.53 9.42
C LEU A 84 6.16 -2.91 10.20
N LEU A 85 7.34 -2.69 9.61
CA LEU A 85 8.61 -2.89 10.31
C LEU A 85 8.74 -1.97 11.51
N GLY A 86 8.42 -0.67 11.33
CA GLY A 86 8.45 0.33 12.42
C GLY A 86 7.49 0.01 13.56
N LEU A 87 6.40 -0.71 13.28
CA LEU A 87 5.46 -1.24 14.26
C LEU A 87 5.91 -2.57 14.89
N GLY A 88 7.11 -3.05 14.57
CA GLY A 88 7.67 -4.29 15.12
C GLY A 88 7.18 -5.58 14.46
N ALA A 89 6.55 -5.51 13.28
CA ALA A 89 6.16 -6.70 12.56
C ALA A 89 7.38 -7.49 12.07
N SER A 90 7.33 -8.81 12.23
CA SER A 90 8.36 -9.70 11.71
C SER A 90 8.33 -9.79 10.18
N LEU A 91 9.47 -10.13 9.56
CA LEU A 91 9.56 -10.28 8.11
C LEU A 91 8.50 -11.25 7.53
N PRO A 92 8.23 -12.43 8.11
CA PRO A 92 7.14 -13.29 7.65
C PRO A 92 5.76 -12.61 7.70
N GLN A 93 5.47 -11.83 8.73
CA GLN A 93 4.22 -11.09 8.84
C GLN A 93 4.11 -10.02 7.75
N ILE A 94 5.19 -9.28 7.48
CA ILE A 94 5.23 -8.27 6.42
C ILE A 94 4.98 -8.93 5.05
N VAL A 95 5.71 -10.03 4.74
CA VAL A 95 5.57 -10.78 3.49
C VAL A 95 4.14 -11.28 3.29
N THR A 96 3.56 -11.88 4.33
CA THR A 96 2.19 -12.44 4.27
C THR A 96 1.17 -11.32 4.08
N LYS A 97 1.22 -10.26 4.90
CA LYS A 97 0.26 -9.16 4.88
C LYS A 97 0.32 -8.35 3.59
N GLY A 98 1.51 -8.17 3.03
CA GLY A 98 1.71 -7.46 1.77
C GLY A 98 1.52 -8.34 0.52
N GLY A 99 1.31 -9.65 0.67
CA GLY A 99 1.10 -10.57 -0.44
C GLY A 99 2.33 -10.73 -1.35
N TRP A 100 3.54 -10.56 -0.82
CA TRP A 100 4.76 -10.81 -1.60
C TRP A 100 5.03 -12.30 -1.74
N SER A 101 5.47 -12.70 -2.93
CA SER A 101 5.87 -14.10 -3.21
C SER A 101 7.34 -14.38 -2.87
N LYS A 102 8.17 -13.33 -2.77
CA LYS A 102 9.60 -13.43 -2.50
C LYS A 102 10.00 -12.51 -1.36
N THR A 103 10.72 -13.05 -0.38
CA THR A 103 11.28 -12.32 0.76
C THR A 103 12.32 -11.29 0.35
N ASP A 104 13.15 -11.59 -0.66
CA ASP A 104 14.23 -10.71 -1.12
C ASP A 104 13.74 -9.33 -1.56
N THR A 105 12.53 -9.25 -2.11
CA THR A 105 11.94 -7.97 -2.50
C THR A 105 11.62 -7.12 -1.26
N VAL A 106 11.08 -7.75 -0.22
CA VAL A 106 10.74 -7.07 1.05
C VAL A 106 12.00 -6.68 1.78
N MET A 107 13.02 -7.54 1.80
CA MET A 107 14.32 -7.24 2.42
C MET A 107 14.93 -5.96 1.86
N ARG A 108 14.95 -5.79 0.54
CA ARG A 108 15.45 -4.55 -0.09
C ARG A 108 14.67 -3.30 0.32
N TYR A 109 13.39 -3.41 0.61
CA TYR A 109 12.59 -2.27 1.08
C TYR A 109 12.90 -1.93 2.55
N VAL A 110 13.08 -2.97 3.35
CA VAL A 110 13.40 -2.87 4.78
C VAL A 110 14.82 -2.34 5.00
N GLU A 111 15.81 -2.82 4.25
CA GLU A 111 17.20 -2.35 4.32
C GLU A 111 17.37 -0.87 4.00
N ARG A 112 16.50 -0.33 3.13
CA ARG A 112 16.50 1.10 2.79
C ARG A 112 15.75 1.96 3.81
N SER A 113 15.04 1.35 4.75
CA SER A 113 14.48 2.11 5.86
C SER A 113 15.64 2.49 6.77
N SER A 114 15.90 3.79 6.88
CA SER A 114 16.98 4.37 7.70
C SER A 114 16.73 4.25 9.21
N SER A 115 16.01 3.25 9.65
CA SER A 115 15.87 2.94 11.06
C SER A 115 17.19 2.40 11.58
N ASN A 116 17.90 3.27 12.29
CA ASN A 116 19.15 2.96 12.94
C ASN A 116 18.87 2.01 14.11
N HIS A 117 18.76 0.71 13.80
CA HIS A 117 18.39 -0.35 14.75
C HIS A 117 19.42 -0.58 15.88
N TRP A 118 20.54 0.16 15.86
CA TRP A 118 21.55 0.09 16.91
C TRP A 118 21.14 0.79 18.21
N HIS A 119 20.01 1.50 18.24
CA HIS A 119 19.45 2.14 19.43
C HIS A 119 18.33 1.34 20.11
N ILE A 120 18.21 0.06 19.81
CA ILE A 120 17.38 -0.82 20.64
C ILE A 120 18.13 -1.02 21.94
N GLU A 121 17.72 -0.32 23.00
CA GLU A 121 18.17 -0.64 24.35
C GLU A 121 17.72 -2.07 24.66
N LEU A 122 18.67 -2.99 24.71
CA LEU A 122 18.43 -4.33 25.18
C LEU A 122 17.96 -4.22 26.63
N PRO A 123 16.87 -4.91 27.04
CA PRO A 123 16.42 -4.89 28.42
C PRO A 123 17.59 -5.35 29.28
N THR A 124 17.98 -4.52 30.25
CA THR A 124 19.03 -4.85 31.21
C THR A 124 18.54 -6.05 32.00
N ILE A 125 19.16 -7.21 31.78
CA ILE A 125 18.92 -8.39 32.62
C ILE A 125 19.41 -8.02 34.02
N ARG A 126 18.49 -7.70 34.91
CA ARG A 126 18.81 -7.60 36.34
C ARG A 126 19.09 -9.01 36.84
N THR A 127 20.35 -9.28 37.07
CA THR A 127 20.81 -10.44 37.85
C THR A 127 20.38 -10.29 39.29
#